data_66dfe46252044bfa236fe30cdf139ba0
#
_entry.id   66dfe46252044bfa236fe30cdf139ba0
#
_cell.length_a   1.000
_cell.length_b   1.000
_cell.length_c   1.000
_cell.angle_alpha   90.00
_cell.angle_beta   90.00
_cell.angle_gamma   90.00
#
_symmetry.space_group_name_H-M   'P 1'
#
loop_
_entity.id
_entity.type
_entity.pdbx_description
1 polymer ?
#
loop_
_entity_poly.entity_id
_entity_poly.type
_entity_poly.pdbx_seq_one_letter_code
_entity_poly.pdbx_strand_id
1 'polypeptide(L)'
;MRPYRYDIVGSFLRPDYLKDARAEYAEGTLSADQLREVEDKAIKELVEKEKAVGLKAVTDGELRRRYWHLDFLASLVGVEEIKADHWSVAFKGHQPKAATLEIVDKIDFDENSEFLDHFSYLKEIAGDVDCKMTIPSPAMLHLICCVRGSETYQAIDRYKNEDDLYHEIALAYQKAIKAFYARGCRYLQFDDTSWGEFCDQNKRDRKSTRLNSSHRT
;
A
#
# COMPACT_ATOMS: atom_id res chain seq x y z
N MET A 1 12.80 22.87 4.61
CA MET A 1 11.42 23.37 4.36
C MET A 1 10.78 22.52 3.29
N ARG A 2 9.70 21.82 3.59
CA ARG A 2 8.89 21.05 2.64
C ARG A 2 7.91 21.97 1.88
N PRO A 3 7.52 21.66 0.63
CA PRO A 3 7.94 20.51 -0.16
C PRO A 3 9.37 20.66 -0.68
N TYR A 4 10.06 19.54 -0.93
CA TYR A 4 11.38 19.53 -1.54
C TYR A 4 11.28 19.78 -3.04
N ARG A 5 12.36 20.35 -3.62
CA ARG A 5 12.40 20.64 -5.06
C ARG A 5 12.41 19.36 -5.91
N TYR A 6 12.99 18.28 -5.38
CA TYR A 6 13.02 16.96 -5.99
C TYR A 6 12.85 15.92 -4.89
N ASP A 7 12.20 14.85 -5.24
CA ASP A 7 11.82 13.77 -4.37
C ASP A 7 11.74 12.47 -5.17
N ILE A 8 11.65 11.35 -4.49
CA ILE A 8 11.44 10.03 -5.06
C ILE A 8 10.01 9.56 -4.77
N VAL A 9 9.44 8.78 -5.69
CA VAL A 9 8.07 8.28 -5.50
C VAL A 9 8.01 7.32 -4.30
N GLY A 10 8.83 6.28 -4.28
CA GLY A 10 8.86 5.32 -3.17
C GLY A 10 9.67 4.09 -3.50
N SER A 11 9.20 3.28 -4.43
CA SER A 11 9.80 1.99 -4.76
C SER A 11 11.16 2.09 -5.44
N PHE A 12 12.10 1.23 -5.02
CA PHE A 12 13.39 1.01 -5.66
C PHE A 12 13.54 -0.42 -6.17
N LEU A 13 14.45 -0.61 -7.14
CA LEU A 13 14.81 -1.95 -7.60
C LEU A 13 15.51 -2.72 -6.48
N ARG A 14 15.02 -3.93 -6.22
CA ARG A 14 15.61 -4.81 -5.23
C ARG A 14 16.95 -5.33 -5.70
N PRO A 15 18.00 -5.31 -4.86
CA PRO A 15 19.27 -5.98 -5.16
C PRO A 15 19.06 -7.49 -5.30
N ASP A 16 19.93 -8.16 -6.07
CA ASP A 16 19.76 -9.58 -6.39
C ASP A 16 19.79 -10.44 -5.13
N TYR A 17 20.70 -10.17 -4.18
CA TYR A 17 20.75 -10.92 -2.92
C TYR A 17 19.44 -10.85 -2.09
N LEU A 18 18.67 -9.76 -2.22
CA LEU A 18 17.36 -9.64 -1.55
C LEU A 18 16.30 -10.47 -2.30
N LYS A 19 16.38 -10.54 -3.63
CA LYS A 19 15.48 -11.39 -4.43
C LYS A 19 15.72 -12.86 -4.12
N ASP A 20 17.01 -13.26 -4.02
CA ASP A 20 17.42 -14.62 -3.68
C ASP A 20 16.92 -15.00 -2.28
N ALA A 21 17.14 -14.15 -1.27
CA ALA A 21 16.64 -14.38 0.09
C ALA A 21 15.10 -14.51 0.15
N ARG A 22 14.37 -13.74 -0.65
CA ARG A 22 12.91 -13.86 -0.76
C ARG A 22 12.46 -15.15 -1.41
N ALA A 23 13.22 -15.65 -2.39
CA ALA A 23 12.97 -16.96 -3.00
C ALA A 23 13.22 -18.09 -1.99
N GLU A 24 14.33 -18.05 -1.26
CA GLU A 24 14.65 -19.01 -0.20
C GLU A 24 13.62 -19.02 0.93
N TYR A 25 13.12 -17.84 1.33
CA TYR A 25 12.02 -17.73 2.29
C TYR A 25 10.72 -18.35 1.76
N ALA A 26 10.39 -18.11 0.51
CA ALA A 26 9.20 -18.69 -0.12
C ALA A 26 9.30 -20.24 -0.26
N GLU A 27 10.50 -20.77 -0.37
CA GLU A 27 10.79 -22.21 -0.39
C GLU A 27 10.88 -22.83 1.03
N GLY A 28 10.85 -22.00 2.08
CA GLY A 28 10.95 -22.42 3.47
C GLY A 28 12.37 -22.77 3.94
N THR A 29 13.40 -22.40 3.17
CA THR A 29 14.81 -22.63 3.49
C THR A 29 15.43 -21.49 4.29
N LEU A 30 14.80 -20.31 4.30
CA LEU A 30 15.19 -19.15 5.10
C LEU A 30 14.08 -18.83 6.11
N SER A 31 14.45 -18.48 7.34
CA SER A 31 13.46 -18.03 8.35
C SER A 31 13.03 -16.57 8.14
N ALA A 32 11.91 -16.19 8.74
CA ALA A 32 11.42 -14.81 8.71
C ALA A 32 12.44 -13.82 9.31
N ASP A 33 13.08 -14.19 10.41
CA ASP A 33 14.11 -13.35 11.05
C ASP A 33 15.33 -13.15 10.15
N GLN A 34 15.77 -14.22 9.47
CA GLN A 34 16.88 -14.13 8.51
C GLN A 34 16.51 -13.27 7.30
N LEU A 35 15.29 -13.39 6.78
CA LEU A 35 14.82 -12.52 5.70
C LEU A 35 14.81 -11.06 6.17
N ARG A 36 14.32 -10.80 7.39
CA ARG A 36 14.30 -9.44 7.96
C ARG A 36 15.71 -8.84 8.06
N GLU A 37 16.71 -9.61 8.47
CA GLU A 37 18.12 -9.16 8.49
C GLU A 37 18.61 -8.74 7.10
N VAL A 38 18.26 -9.51 6.06
CA VAL A 38 18.63 -9.20 4.68
C VAL A 38 17.90 -7.94 4.18
N GLU A 39 16.62 -7.79 4.53
CA GLU A 39 15.83 -6.59 4.21
C GLU A 39 16.38 -5.36 4.91
N ASP A 40 16.72 -5.47 6.19
CA ASP A 40 17.33 -4.39 6.98
C ASP A 40 18.65 -3.92 6.34
N LYS A 41 19.49 -4.86 5.94
CA LYS A 41 20.74 -4.56 5.23
C LYS A 41 20.46 -3.81 3.92
N ALA A 42 19.52 -4.30 3.11
CA ALA A 42 19.20 -3.69 1.82
C ALA A 42 18.66 -2.26 1.98
N ILE A 43 17.80 -2.03 2.96
CA ILE A 43 17.24 -0.71 3.26
C ILE A 43 18.33 0.24 3.75
N LYS A 44 19.22 -0.24 4.64
CA LYS A 44 20.34 0.59 5.12
C LYS A 44 21.27 1.01 3.98
N GLU A 45 21.63 0.09 3.08
CA GLU A 45 22.43 0.40 1.90
C GLU A 45 21.75 1.40 0.96
N LEU A 46 20.40 1.29 0.80
CA LEU A 46 19.63 2.23 0.02
C LEU A 46 19.65 3.62 0.64
N VAL A 47 19.34 3.72 1.93
CA VAL A 47 19.31 5.00 2.65
C VAL A 47 20.66 5.72 2.59
N GLU A 48 21.77 4.99 2.70
CA GLU A 48 23.11 5.61 2.54
C GLU A 48 23.33 6.15 1.12
N LYS A 49 22.84 5.46 0.09
CA LYS A 49 22.90 5.97 -1.29
C LYS A 49 22.03 7.20 -1.50
N GLU A 50 20.82 7.20 -0.94
CA GLU A 50 19.89 8.34 -0.98
C GLU A 50 20.52 9.59 -0.34
N LYS A 51 21.15 9.41 0.82
CA LYS A 51 21.91 10.49 1.50
C LYS A 51 23.08 10.97 0.66
N ALA A 52 23.85 10.03 0.10
CA ALA A 52 25.06 10.36 -0.69
C ALA A 52 24.73 11.19 -1.95
N VAL A 53 23.60 10.99 -2.58
CA VAL A 53 23.15 11.80 -3.72
C VAL A 53 22.46 13.11 -3.29
N GLY A 54 22.33 13.35 -1.99
CA GLY A 54 21.87 14.62 -1.43
C GLY A 54 20.35 14.75 -1.30
N LEU A 55 19.60 13.64 -1.29
CA LEU A 55 18.18 13.66 -0.99
C LEU A 55 17.94 14.23 0.41
N LYS A 56 16.88 15.02 0.55
CA LYS A 56 16.50 15.67 1.82
C LYS A 56 15.43 14.86 2.58
N ALA A 57 14.80 13.92 1.92
CA ALA A 57 13.98 12.88 2.53
C ALA A 57 14.38 11.53 1.95
N VAL A 58 14.48 10.53 2.80
CA VAL A 58 14.82 9.15 2.44
C VAL A 58 13.63 8.23 2.65
N THR A 59 13.60 7.10 1.92
CA THR A 59 12.55 6.08 2.05
C THR A 59 13.17 4.71 2.31
N ASP A 60 12.35 3.73 2.70
CA ASP A 60 12.75 2.32 2.77
C ASP A 60 12.80 1.64 1.39
N GLY A 61 12.49 2.36 0.32
CA GLY A 61 12.44 1.87 -1.06
C GLY A 61 11.34 0.83 -1.30
N GLU A 62 10.43 0.65 -0.34
CA GLU A 62 9.41 -0.41 -0.32
C GLU A 62 10.03 -1.82 -0.46
N LEU A 63 11.27 -1.98 0.00
CA LEU A 63 12.05 -3.20 -0.21
C LEU A 63 11.47 -4.41 0.52
N ARG A 64 10.67 -4.20 1.58
CA ARG A 64 9.98 -5.27 2.31
C ARG A 64 8.69 -5.75 1.63
N ARG A 65 8.10 -4.94 0.74
CA ARG A 65 6.79 -5.22 0.13
C ARG A 65 6.92 -6.19 -1.05
N ARG A 66 5.90 -7.03 -1.24
CA ARG A 66 5.68 -7.79 -2.49
C ARG A 66 5.01 -6.88 -3.51
N TYR A 67 3.95 -6.18 -3.05
CA TYR A 67 3.19 -5.22 -3.85
C TYR A 67 3.10 -3.90 -3.09
N TRP A 68 3.33 -2.81 -3.78
CA TRP A 68 3.33 -1.47 -3.18
C TRP A 68 2.01 -1.12 -2.45
N HIS A 69 0.89 -1.70 -2.87
CA HIS A 69 -0.45 -1.41 -2.37
C HIS A 69 -1.09 -2.58 -1.60
N LEU A 70 -1.02 -3.82 -2.11
CA LEU A 70 -1.74 -4.94 -1.50
C LEU A 70 -1.25 -5.24 -0.10
N ASP A 71 0.04 -5.18 0.16
CA ASP A 71 0.61 -5.55 1.44
C ASP A 71 0.08 -4.66 2.57
N PHE A 72 0.04 -3.34 2.37
CA PHE A 72 -0.54 -2.43 3.35
C PHE A 72 -2.05 -2.61 3.50
N LEU A 73 -2.77 -2.71 2.40
CA LEU A 73 -4.22 -2.86 2.43
C LEU A 73 -4.65 -4.18 3.07
N ALA A 74 -3.91 -5.27 2.84
CA ALA A 74 -4.14 -6.57 3.49
C ALA A 74 -3.78 -6.55 4.99
N SER A 75 -2.96 -5.61 5.45
CA SER A 75 -2.66 -5.44 6.87
C SER A 75 -3.76 -4.71 7.65
N LEU A 76 -4.76 -4.16 6.98
CA LEU A 76 -5.93 -3.58 7.64
C LEU A 76 -6.79 -4.69 8.23
N VAL A 77 -7.30 -4.46 9.43
CA VAL A 77 -8.30 -5.35 10.03
C VAL A 77 -9.52 -5.43 9.13
N GLY A 78 -10.08 -6.61 8.96
CA GLY A 78 -11.26 -6.85 8.13
C GLY A 78 -11.00 -6.91 6.62
N VAL A 79 -9.73 -6.95 6.21
CA VAL A 79 -9.31 -7.11 4.81
C VAL A 79 -8.43 -8.35 4.68
N GLU A 80 -8.71 -9.19 3.70
CA GLU A 80 -7.93 -10.40 3.40
C GLU A 80 -7.42 -10.41 1.96
N GLU A 81 -6.20 -10.94 1.79
CA GLU A 81 -5.67 -11.23 0.46
C GLU A 81 -6.22 -12.56 -0.04
N ILE A 82 -6.81 -12.55 -1.21
CA ILE A 82 -7.34 -13.73 -1.87
C ILE A 82 -6.65 -13.96 -3.21
N LYS A 83 -6.65 -15.21 -3.68
CA LYS A 83 -6.19 -15.53 -5.03
C LYS A 83 -7.20 -15.00 -6.04
N ALA A 84 -6.72 -14.27 -7.03
CA ALA A 84 -7.53 -13.86 -8.17
C ALA A 84 -7.34 -14.87 -9.32
N ASP A 85 -8.41 -15.17 -10.03
CA ASP A 85 -8.35 -16.05 -11.20
C ASP A 85 -7.63 -15.38 -12.38
N HIS A 86 -7.75 -14.05 -12.48
CA HIS A 86 -7.10 -13.23 -13.50
C HIS A 86 -6.81 -11.82 -13.02
N TRP A 87 -5.83 -11.17 -13.64
CA TRP A 87 -5.59 -9.75 -13.45
C TRP A 87 -6.58 -8.91 -14.26
N SER A 88 -7.12 -7.89 -13.63
CA SER A 88 -7.92 -6.86 -14.32
C SER A 88 -7.09 -5.98 -15.26
N VAL A 89 -5.77 -6.03 -15.17
CA VAL A 89 -4.81 -5.27 -15.98
C VAL A 89 -3.89 -6.24 -16.71
N ALA A 90 -3.81 -6.11 -18.03
CA ALA A 90 -2.88 -6.87 -18.85
C ALA A 90 -1.48 -6.22 -18.80
N PHE A 91 -0.48 -6.98 -18.37
CA PHE A 91 0.90 -6.56 -18.42
C PHE A 91 1.58 -7.13 -19.67
N LYS A 92 2.42 -6.33 -20.33
CA LYS A 92 3.29 -6.85 -21.40
C LYS A 92 4.42 -7.65 -20.78
N GLY A 93 4.57 -8.92 -21.18
CA GLY A 93 5.62 -9.80 -20.68
C GLY A 93 5.14 -10.74 -19.58
N HIS A 94 5.89 -10.82 -18.46
CA HIS A 94 5.57 -11.72 -17.37
C HIS A 94 4.33 -11.26 -16.60
N GLN A 95 3.35 -12.15 -16.45
CA GLN A 95 2.18 -11.93 -15.61
C GLN A 95 2.53 -12.34 -14.16
N PRO A 96 2.48 -11.42 -13.18
CA PRO A 96 2.66 -11.81 -11.79
C PRO A 96 1.52 -12.72 -11.32
N LYS A 97 1.73 -13.46 -10.23
CA LYS A 97 0.62 -14.24 -9.61
C LYS A 97 -0.53 -13.28 -9.28
N ALA A 98 -1.71 -13.64 -9.73
CA ALA A 98 -2.88 -12.80 -9.48
C ALA A 98 -3.25 -12.88 -7.99
N ALA A 99 -3.24 -11.73 -7.33
CA ALA A 99 -3.70 -11.54 -5.97
C ALA A 99 -4.64 -10.33 -5.94
N THR A 100 -5.67 -10.39 -5.14
CA THR A 100 -6.61 -9.29 -4.91
C THR A 100 -7.02 -9.27 -3.44
N LEU A 101 -7.90 -8.37 -3.07
CA LEU A 101 -8.34 -8.19 -1.70
C LEU A 101 -9.85 -8.38 -1.60
N GLU A 102 -10.29 -8.88 -0.46
CA GLU A 102 -11.68 -8.96 -0.07
C GLU A 102 -11.88 -8.30 1.29
N ILE A 103 -12.99 -7.59 1.46
CA ILE A 103 -13.41 -7.03 2.74
C ILE A 103 -14.28 -8.08 3.42
N VAL A 104 -13.77 -8.69 4.49
CA VAL A 104 -14.41 -9.80 5.20
C VAL A 104 -15.05 -9.39 6.51
N ASP A 105 -14.64 -8.27 7.10
CA ASP A 105 -15.21 -7.75 8.35
C ASP A 105 -15.08 -6.22 8.41
N LYS A 106 -15.36 -5.66 9.58
CA LYS A 106 -15.18 -4.25 9.88
C LYS A 106 -13.75 -3.82 9.60
N ILE A 107 -13.62 -2.79 8.76
CA ILE A 107 -12.32 -2.21 8.45
C ILE A 107 -11.81 -1.40 9.64
N ASP A 108 -10.60 -1.70 10.07
CA ASP A 108 -9.89 -0.91 11.08
C ASP A 108 -8.38 -0.93 10.81
N PHE A 109 -7.62 -0.10 11.53
CA PHE A 109 -6.16 -0.12 11.49
C PHE A 109 -5.63 -0.78 12.77
N ASP A 110 -4.70 -1.75 12.60
CA ASP A 110 -4.02 -2.37 13.71
C ASP A 110 -2.89 -1.46 14.21
N GLU A 111 -2.96 -1.04 15.48
CA GLU A 111 -1.94 -0.22 16.13
C GLU A 111 -0.59 -0.97 16.30
N ASN A 112 -0.57 -2.28 16.09
CA ASN A 112 0.63 -3.11 16.05
C ASN A 112 1.06 -3.47 14.62
N SER A 113 0.54 -2.75 13.62
CA SER A 113 0.89 -2.99 12.22
C SER A 113 2.41 -2.97 11.99
N GLU A 114 2.93 -3.97 11.29
CA GLU A 114 4.35 -4.06 10.91
C GLU A 114 4.87 -2.82 10.16
N PHE A 115 3.99 -2.11 9.46
CA PHE A 115 4.34 -0.88 8.76
C PHE A 115 4.81 0.23 9.71
N LEU A 116 4.35 0.23 10.95
CA LEU A 116 4.84 1.15 11.99
C LEU A 116 6.27 0.80 12.41
N ASP A 117 6.60 -0.49 12.47
CA ASP A 117 7.95 -0.95 12.79
C ASP A 117 8.89 -0.71 11.60
N HIS A 118 8.42 -0.90 10.36
CA HIS A 118 9.17 -0.54 9.16
C HIS A 118 9.55 0.95 9.15
N PHE A 119 8.59 1.82 9.49
CA PHE A 119 8.87 3.26 9.61
C PHE A 119 9.83 3.57 10.77
N SER A 120 9.68 2.92 11.92
CA SER A 120 10.56 3.13 13.08
C SER A 120 12.01 2.77 12.73
N TYR A 121 12.22 1.65 12.04
CA TYR A 121 13.53 1.25 11.54
C TYR A 121 14.12 2.26 10.55
N LEU A 122 13.32 2.69 9.56
CA LEU A 122 13.75 3.72 8.61
C LEU A 122 14.21 4.99 9.34
N LYS A 123 13.45 5.44 10.34
CA LYS A 123 13.76 6.63 11.12
C LYS A 123 15.05 6.47 11.91
N GLU A 124 15.30 5.30 12.49
CA GLU A 124 16.53 4.99 13.24
C GLU A 124 17.76 5.14 12.32
N ILE A 125 17.75 4.50 11.15
CA ILE A 125 18.91 4.50 10.25
C ILE A 125 19.07 5.81 9.44
N ALA A 126 18.01 6.58 9.29
CA ALA A 126 18.05 7.88 8.62
C ALA A 126 18.79 8.94 9.43
N GLY A 127 18.76 8.84 10.78
CA GLY A 127 19.33 9.86 11.67
C GLY A 127 18.58 11.19 11.55
N ASP A 128 19.29 12.25 11.20
CA ASP A 128 18.74 13.61 11.13
C ASP A 128 18.05 13.95 9.80
N VAL A 129 18.09 13.02 8.81
CA VAL A 129 17.43 13.22 7.53
C VAL A 129 15.93 12.94 7.65
N ASP A 130 15.11 13.72 6.96
CA ASP A 130 13.66 13.48 6.94
C ASP A 130 13.33 12.09 6.35
N CYS A 131 12.33 11.42 6.94
CA CYS A 131 11.85 10.12 6.47
C CYS A 131 10.50 10.28 5.82
N LYS A 132 10.35 9.72 4.62
CA LYS A 132 9.07 9.60 3.91
C LYS A 132 8.58 8.16 3.98
N MET A 133 7.34 7.99 4.43
CA MET A 133 6.61 6.72 4.33
C MET A 133 5.57 6.82 3.24
N THR A 134 5.45 5.78 2.42
CA THR A 134 4.44 5.65 1.37
C THR A 134 3.43 4.59 1.75
N ILE A 135 2.16 4.87 1.60
CA ILE A 135 1.06 3.90 1.72
C ILE A 135 0.04 4.15 0.61
N PRO A 136 -0.72 3.13 0.16
CA PRO A 136 -1.79 3.35 -0.81
C PRO A 136 -2.85 4.30 -0.23
N SER A 137 -3.53 5.05 -1.10
CA SER A 137 -4.63 5.92 -0.69
C SER A 137 -5.86 5.12 -0.24
N PRO A 138 -6.77 5.72 0.55
CA PRO A 138 -8.05 5.11 0.91
C PRO A 138 -8.87 4.65 -0.30
N ALA A 139 -8.81 5.42 -1.40
CA ALA A 139 -9.52 5.10 -2.64
C ALA A 139 -9.04 3.80 -3.29
N MET A 140 -7.81 3.38 -3.03
CA MET A 140 -7.27 2.14 -3.58
C MET A 140 -7.97 0.90 -3.01
N LEU A 141 -8.35 0.88 -1.73
CA LEU A 141 -9.09 -0.24 -1.16
C LEU A 141 -10.45 -0.40 -1.85
N HIS A 142 -11.20 0.70 -1.97
CA HIS A 142 -12.48 0.68 -2.67
C HIS A 142 -12.31 0.27 -4.15
N LEU A 143 -11.30 0.80 -4.84
CA LEU A 143 -11.02 0.43 -6.23
C LEU A 143 -10.81 -1.07 -6.39
N ILE A 144 -9.99 -1.67 -5.52
CA ILE A 144 -9.61 -3.09 -5.63
C ILE A 144 -10.79 -3.97 -5.27
N CYS A 145 -11.43 -3.72 -4.13
CA CYS A 145 -12.49 -4.59 -3.61
C CYS A 145 -13.84 -4.39 -4.30
N CYS A 146 -14.19 -3.14 -4.67
CA CYS A 146 -15.56 -2.83 -5.09
C CYS A 146 -15.70 -2.48 -6.57
N VAL A 147 -14.65 -1.95 -7.21
CA VAL A 147 -14.71 -1.54 -8.61
C VAL A 147 -14.14 -2.60 -9.53
N ARG A 148 -12.95 -3.12 -9.22
CA ARG A 148 -12.28 -4.15 -10.02
C ARG A 148 -12.83 -5.55 -9.78
N GLY A 149 -13.27 -5.80 -8.55
CA GLY A 149 -13.94 -7.05 -8.15
C GLY A 149 -15.45 -7.06 -8.38
N SER A 150 -16.02 -6.08 -9.08
CA SER A 150 -17.45 -5.78 -9.12
C SER A 150 -18.36 -6.88 -9.68
N GLU A 151 -17.83 -7.87 -10.39
CA GLU A 151 -18.62 -9.03 -10.86
C GLU A 151 -18.79 -10.08 -9.75
N THR A 152 -17.91 -10.09 -8.74
CA THR A 152 -17.86 -11.06 -7.66
C THR A 152 -18.05 -10.46 -6.28
N TYR A 153 -17.87 -9.13 -6.14
CA TYR A 153 -17.99 -8.45 -4.86
C TYR A 153 -19.46 -8.39 -4.43
N GLN A 154 -19.75 -9.07 -3.34
CA GLN A 154 -20.96 -8.86 -2.56
C GLN A 154 -20.57 -8.09 -1.31
N ALA A 155 -21.17 -6.92 -1.11
CA ALA A 155 -20.98 -6.20 0.13
C ALA A 155 -21.37 -7.14 1.28
N ILE A 156 -20.49 -7.28 2.27
CA ILE A 156 -20.86 -7.99 3.50
C ILE A 156 -22.05 -7.26 4.12
N ASP A 157 -22.89 -7.96 4.86
CA ASP A 157 -24.14 -7.42 5.47
C ASP A 157 -23.93 -6.12 6.27
N ARG A 158 -22.70 -5.89 6.74
CA ARG A 158 -22.30 -4.70 7.48
C ARG A 158 -22.35 -3.43 6.63
N TYR A 159 -21.97 -3.50 5.36
CA TYR A 159 -21.89 -2.35 4.47
C TYR A 159 -23.05 -2.36 3.46
N LYS A 160 -24.25 -1.98 3.95
CA LYS A 160 -25.46 -1.93 3.11
C LYS A 160 -25.44 -0.82 2.08
N ASN A 161 -24.58 0.19 2.29
CA ASN A 161 -24.34 1.28 1.37
C ASN A 161 -22.86 1.65 1.31
N GLU A 162 -22.47 2.33 0.24
CA GLU A 162 -21.08 2.76 0.02
C GLU A 162 -20.62 3.84 1.01
N ASP A 163 -21.55 4.66 1.53
CA ASP A 163 -21.20 5.76 2.46
C ASP A 163 -20.70 5.20 3.80
N ASP A 164 -21.31 4.12 4.30
CA ASP A 164 -20.85 3.43 5.52
C ASP A 164 -19.45 2.85 5.32
N LEU A 165 -19.20 2.24 4.15
CA LEU A 165 -17.89 1.71 3.80
C LEU A 165 -16.83 2.82 3.72
N TYR A 166 -17.12 3.93 3.02
CA TYR A 166 -16.21 5.06 2.93
C TYR A 166 -15.90 5.66 4.28
N HIS A 167 -16.91 5.75 5.15
CA HIS A 167 -16.72 6.27 6.49
C HIS A 167 -15.77 5.39 7.32
N GLU A 168 -15.93 4.08 7.29
CA GLU A 168 -15.04 3.17 8.03
C GLU A 168 -13.62 3.14 7.46
N ILE A 169 -13.44 3.15 6.14
CA ILE A 169 -12.13 3.33 5.52
C ILE A 169 -11.47 4.62 6.03
N ALA A 170 -12.22 5.73 6.05
CA ALA A 170 -11.68 7.01 6.52
C ALA A 170 -11.26 6.96 7.99
N LEU A 171 -12.02 6.29 8.86
CA LEU A 171 -11.67 6.11 10.27
C LEU A 171 -10.41 5.26 10.44
N ALA A 172 -10.26 4.16 9.70
CA ALA A 172 -9.06 3.32 9.73
C ALA A 172 -7.82 4.13 9.30
N TYR A 173 -7.92 4.92 8.23
CA TYR A 173 -6.83 5.79 7.79
C TYR A 173 -6.52 6.92 8.77
N GLN A 174 -7.53 7.48 9.45
CA GLN A 174 -7.27 8.45 10.53
C GLN A 174 -6.44 7.83 11.66
N LYS A 175 -6.73 6.57 12.04
CA LYS A 175 -5.92 5.83 13.02
C LYS A 175 -4.50 5.60 12.51
N ALA A 176 -4.35 5.12 11.28
CA ALA A 176 -3.04 4.93 10.65
C ALA A 176 -2.20 6.22 10.67
N ILE A 177 -2.77 7.35 10.22
CA ILE A 177 -2.09 8.66 10.23
C ILE A 177 -1.65 9.04 11.65
N LYS A 178 -2.52 8.86 12.65
CA LYS A 178 -2.20 9.16 14.05
C LYS A 178 -1.07 8.26 14.57
N ALA A 179 -1.09 6.96 14.24
CA ALA A 179 -0.08 6.01 14.64
C ALA A 179 1.29 6.32 14.01
N PHE A 180 1.34 6.59 12.71
CA PHE A 180 2.57 7.05 12.04
C PHE A 180 3.07 8.38 12.62
N TYR A 181 2.17 9.33 12.88
CA TYR A 181 2.53 10.60 13.51
C TYR A 181 3.13 10.40 14.91
N ALA A 182 2.56 9.51 15.72
CA ALA A 182 3.07 9.16 17.04
C ALA A 182 4.47 8.55 16.99
N ARG A 183 4.79 7.74 15.94
CA ARG A 183 6.15 7.23 15.67
C ARG A 183 7.09 8.29 15.10
N GLY A 184 6.63 9.53 14.94
CA GLY A 184 7.42 10.67 14.45
C GLY A 184 7.44 10.83 12.94
N CYS A 185 6.57 10.17 12.21
CA CYS A 185 6.37 10.43 10.78
C CYS A 185 5.83 11.84 10.57
N ARG A 186 6.49 12.60 9.68
CA ARG A 186 6.10 13.97 9.32
C ARG A 186 5.99 14.13 7.81
N TYR A 187 6.24 13.06 7.07
CA TYR A 187 6.10 13.00 5.62
C TYR A 187 5.47 11.64 5.25
N LEU A 188 4.16 11.61 5.21
CA LEU A 188 3.37 10.46 4.78
C LEU A 188 2.80 10.75 3.39
N GLN A 189 3.13 9.90 2.41
CA GLN A 189 2.63 9.99 1.04
C GLN A 189 1.51 8.97 0.82
N PHE A 190 0.40 9.42 0.25
CA PHE A 190 -0.67 8.54 -0.22
C PHE A 190 -0.54 8.32 -1.72
N ASP A 191 -0.27 7.07 -2.12
CA ASP A 191 -0.18 6.69 -3.51
C ASP A 191 -1.57 6.32 -4.06
N ASP A 192 -2.00 7.04 -5.08
CA ASP A 192 -3.33 6.87 -5.65
C ASP A 192 -3.28 6.72 -7.17
N THR A 193 -3.44 5.49 -7.64
CA THR A 193 -3.58 5.18 -9.06
C THR A 193 -5.03 5.08 -9.51
N SER A 194 -6.02 5.27 -8.61
CA SER A 194 -7.45 5.18 -8.94
C SER A 194 -7.87 6.23 -9.96
N TRP A 195 -7.16 7.36 -10.02
CA TRP A 195 -7.36 8.41 -11.02
C TRP A 195 -7.20 7.92 -12.46
N GLY A 196 -6.37 6.87 -12.67
CA GLY A 196 -6.23 6.23 -13.98
C GLY A 196 -7.53 5.67 -14.55
N GLU A 197 -8.48 5.29 -13.69
CA GLU A 197 -9.79 4.79 -14.10
C GLU A 197 -10.64 5.86 -14.81
N PHE A 198 -10.37 7.14 -14.59
CA PHE A 198 -11.03 8.24 -15.30
C PHE A 198 -10.61 8.38 -16.77
N CYS A 199 -9.52 7.72 -17.17
CA CYS A 199 -9.11 7.65 -18.58
C CYS A 199 -9.97 6.66 -19.39
N ASP A 200 -10.69 5.75 -18.73
CA ASP A 200 -11.62 4.81 -19.34
C ASP A 200 -13.03 5.40 -19.40
N GLN A 201 -13.55 5.64 -20.63
CA GLN A 201 -14.87 6.22 -20.85
C GLN A 201 -15.99 5.40 -20.19
N ASN A 202 -15.95 4.06 -20.33
CA ASN A 202 -16.99 3.19 -19.78
C ASN A 202 -17.04 3.22 -18.25
N LYS A 203 -15.87 3.28 -17.61
CA LYS A 203 -15.76 3.38 -16.14
C LYS A 203 -16.22 4.74 -15.63
N ARG A 204 -15.91 5.80 -16.36
CA ARG A 204 -16.36 7.14 -16.06
C ARG A 204 -17.88 7.27 -16.16
N ASP A 205 -18.48 6.70 -17.19
CA ASP A 205 -19.92 6.76 -17.43
C ASP A 205 -20.71 5.94 -16.37
N ARG A 206 -20.16 4.82 -15.89
CA ARG A 206 -20.74 4.07 -14.76
C ARG A 206 -20.80 4.89 -13.48
N LYS A 207 -19.77 5.66 -13.15
CA LYS A 207 -19.77 6.57 -11.98
C LYS A 207 -20.80 7.70 -12.16
N SER A 208 -20.90 8.29 -13.32
CA SER A 208 -21.88 9.37 -13.58
C SER A 208 -23.33 8.85 -13.51
N THR A 209 -23.60 7.63 -13.92
CA THR A 209 -24.93 7.01 -13.83
C THR A 209 -25.33 6.73 -12.38
N ARG A 210 -24.38 6.30 -11.51
CA ARG A 210 -24.64 6.10 -10.08
C ARG A 210 -24.92 7.42 -9.35
N LEU A 211 -24.16 8.47 -9.62
CA LEU A 211 -24.39 9.80 -9.06
C LEU A 211 -25.76 10.38 -9.46
N ASN A 212 -26.22 10.12 -10.68
CA ASN A 212 -27.52 10.57 -11.16
C ASN A 212 -28.70 9.75 -10.58
N SER A 213 -28.47 8.50 -10.16
CA SER A 213 -29.50 7.68 -9.53
C SER A 213 -29.78 8.03 -8.07
N SER A 214 -28.77 8.54 -7.33
CA SER A 214 -28.92 8.97 -5.94
C SER A 214 -29.62 10.32 -5.76
N HIS A 215 -29.81 11.08 -6.83
CA HIS A 215 -30.56 12.36 -6.81
C HIS A 215 -32.01 12.25 -7.29
N ARG A 216 -32.55 11.03 -7.44
CA ARG A 216 -33.91 10.77 -7.91
C ARG A 216 -34.84 10.15 -6.84
N THR A 217 -34.58 10.40 -5.57
CA THR A 217 -35.55 10.08 -4.49
C THR A 217 -35.88 11.30 -3.68
#